data_0e4a0fee4b2fcfc1102e13f412a4cf18
#
_entry.id   0e4a0fee4b2fcfc1102e13f412a4cf18
#
_cell.length_a   1.000
_cell.length_b   1.000
_cell.length_c   1.000
_cell.angle_alpha   90.00
_cell.angle_beta   90.00
_cell.angle_gamma   90.00
#
_symmetry.space_group_name_H-M   'P 1'
#
loop_
_entity.id
_entity.type
_entity.pdbx_description
1 polymer ?
#
loop_
_entity_poly.entity_id
_entity_poly.type
_entity_poly.pdbx_seq_one_letter_code
_entity_poly.pdbx_strand_id
1 'polypeptide(L)'
;EMLRSLVGSEMCIRDSGNYLEGGHVSALLNGPAALIVIGGTLGAALLQTPVAVFNRAVSILRWIFVPPQIDLPGGIDRVVNWSMTARKEGLLGLEAVADGEPDAYARKGLQLLVDGAEPEAIRSILEVDLYTQESRDIQAAKFFECMGGYAPTIGIIGAVMGPVSYTHLTLPTNREV
;
A
#
# COMPACT_ATOMS: atom_id res chain seq x y z
N GLU A 1 16.04 5.05 11.94
CA GLU A 1 17.05 4.06 11.48
C GLU A 1 17.55 3.17 12.61
N MET A 2 17.81 3.65 13.82
CA MET A 2 18.24 2.85 14.96
C MET A 2 17.24 1.75 15.38
N LEU A 3 15.96 2.03 15.41
CA LEU A 3 14.90 1.04 15.72
C LEU A 3 14.78 -0.08 14.68
N ARG A 4 14.98 0.22 13.40
CA ARG A 4 15.00 -0.79 12.32
C ARG A 4 16.19 -1.74 12.42
N SER A 5 17.35 -1.24 12.84
CA SER A 5 18.55 -2.02 13.06
C SER A 5 18.40 -2.95 14.27
N LEU A 6 17.78 -2.48 15.35
CA LEU A 6 17.53 -3.28 16.57
C LEU A 6 16.55 -4.43 16.32
N VAL A 7 15.44 -4.18 15.61
CA VAL A 7 14.46 -5.23 15.26
C VAL A 7 15.06 -6.30 14.35
N GLY A 8 15.90 -5.89 13.39
CA GLY A 8 16.62 -6.84 12.52
C GLY A 8 17.63 -7.70 13.28
N SER A 9 18.34 -7.13 14.25
CA SER A 9 19.32 -7.88 15.07
C SER A 9 18.64 -8.85 16.05
N GLU A 10 17.51 -8.47 16.65
CA GLU A 10 16.75 -9.37 17.54
C GLU A 10 16.17 -10.57 16.79
N MET A 11 15.64 -10.36 15.57
CA MET A 11 15.17 -11.46 14.72
C MET A 11 16.31 -12.41 14.35
N CYS A 12 17.46 -11.90 13.95
CA CYS A 12 18.64 -12.72 13.61
C CYS A 12 19.15 -13.53 14.80
N ILE A 13 19.15 -12.96 16.01
CA ILE A 13 19.60 -13.65 17.24
C ILE A 13 18.62 -14.77 17.61
N ARG A 14 17.32 -14.54 17.49
CA ARG A 14 16.28 -15.53 17.75
C ARG A 14 16.32 -16.71 16.77
N ASP A 15 16.48 -16.40 15.47
CA ASP A 15 16.59 -17.43 14.43
C ASP A 15 17.87 -18.25 14.56
N SER A 16 18.99 -17.59 14.94
CA SER A 16 20.27 -18.26 15.20
C SER A 16 20.19 -19.15 16.45
N GLY A 17 19.51 -18.71 17.50
CA GLY A 17 19.29 -19.50 18.73
C GLY A 17 18.49 -20.77 18.45
N ASN A 18 17.42 -20.67 17.69
CA ASN A 18 16.57 -21.81 17.32
C ASN A 18 17.28 -22.82 16.40
N TYR A 19 18.19 -22.34 15.54
CA TYR A 19 19.02 -23.20 14.69
C TYR A 19 20.08 -23.96 15.49
N LEU A 20 20.64 -23.33 16.52
CA LEU A 20 21.61 -23.94 17.43
C LEU A 20 20.99 -25.00 18.35
N GLU A 21 19.71 -24.89 18.71
CA GLU A 21 18.95 -25.87 19.47
C GLU A 21 18.47 -27.09 18.65
N GLY A 22 18.84 -27.15 17.36
CA GLY A 22 18.47 -28.27 16.46
C GLY A 22 17.00 -28.24 16.01
N GLY A 23 16.33 -27.10 16.15
CA GLY A 23 14.97 -26.89 15.66
C GLY A 23 14.94 -26.91 14.15
N HIS A 24 14.13 -27.80 13.57
CA HIS A 24 13.88 -27.79 12.14
C HIS A 24 13.12 -26.51 11.75
N VAL A 25 13.58 -25.81 10.72
CA VAL A 25 12.90 -24.63 10.14
C VAL A 25 11.44 -24.95 9.76
N SER A 26 11.13 -26.21 9.46
CA SER A 26 9.77 -26.69 9.22
C SER A 26 8.84 -26.60 10.44
N ALA A 27 9.37 -26.56 11.66
CA ALA A 27 8.57 -26.38 12.87
C ALA A 27 8.08 -24.93 13.04
N LEU A 28 8.78 -23.95 12.44
CA LEU A 28 8.39 -22.54 12.40
C LEU A 28 7.26 -22.28 11.37
N LEU A 29 7.13 -23.14 10.36
CA LEU A 29 6.09 -23.08 9.34
C LEU A 29 4.85 -23.88 9.78
N ASN A 30 4.14 -23.36 10.77
CA ASN A 30 2.86 -23.94 11.17
C ASN A 30 1.74 -23.34 10.29
N GLY A 31 1.23 -24.12 9.34
CA GLY A 31 0.19 -23.70 8.39
C GLY A 31 -1.06 -23.12 9.08
N PRO A 32 -1.65 -23.81 10.08
CA PRO A 32 -2.77 -23.29 10.86
C PRO A 32 -2.48 -21.94 11.55
N ALA A 33 -1.33 -21.78 12.15
CA ALA A 33 -0.92 -20.52 12.80
C ALA A 33 -0.75 -19.39 11.78
N ALA A 34 -0.13 -19.65 10.63
CA ALA A 34 0.01 -18.68 9.56
C ALA A 34 -1.35 -18.23 9.02
N LEU A 35 -2.30 -19.15 8.87
CA LEU A 35 -3.65 -18.85 8.39
C LEU A 35 -4.41 -17.97 9.40
N ILE A 36 -4.28 -18.22 10.70
CA ILE A 36 -4.89 -17.40 11.76
C ILE A 36 -4.28 -16.00 11.75
N VAL A 37 -2.96 -15.88 11.67
CA VAL A 37 -2.28 -14.58 11.68
C VAL A 37 -2.61 -13.78 10.43
N ILE A 38 -2.45 -14.35 9.25
CA ILE A 38 -2.69 -13.65 7.97
C ILE A 38 -4.19 -13.36 7.80
N GLY A 39 -5.04 -14.34 8.05
CA GLY A 39 -6.50 -14.18 7.95
C GLY A 39 -7.06 -13.20 8.98
N GLY A 40 -6.58 -13.27 10.22
CA GLY A 40 -6.99 -12.39 11.30
C GLY A 40 -6.54 -10.94 11.07
N THR A 41 -5.29 -10.72 10.65
CA THR A 41 -4.79 -9.37 10.33
C THR A 41 -5.50 -8.74 9.14
N LEU A 42 -5.70 -9.51 8.06
CA LEU A 42 -6.46 -9.06 6.90
C LEU A 42 -7.91 -8.76 7.27
N GLY A 43 -8.57 -9.65 8.01
CA GLY A 43 -9.95 -9.45 8.45
C GLY A 43 -10.11 -8.20 9.31
N ALA A 44 -9.24 -8.00 10.30
CA ALA A 44 -9.27 -6.82 11.17
C ALA A 44 -9.01 -5.52 10.38
N ALA A 45 -8.05 -5.53 9.45
CA ALA A 45 -7.74 -4.38 8.61
C ALA A 45 -8.90 -4.05 7.64
N LEU A 46 -9.54 -5.06 7.05
CA LEU A 46 -10.68 -4.86 6.14
C LEU A 46 -11.92 -4.31 6.85
N LEU A 47 -12.16 -4.70 8.10
CA LEU A 47 -13.28 -4.17 8.90
C LEU A 47 -13.13 -2.67 9.19
N GLN A 48 -11.89 -2.19 9.30
CA GLN A 48 -11.60 -0.78 9.60
C GLN A 48 -11.49 0.10 8.35
N THR A 49 -11.27 -0.50 7.18
CA THR A 49 -10.89 0.25 5.98
C THR A 49 -11.99 0.19 4.93
N PRO A 50 -12.41 1.34 4.36
CA PRO A 50 -13.32 1.37 3.22
C PRO A 50 -12.74 0.59 2.02
N VAL A 51 -13.60 -0.12 1.29
CA VAL A 51 -13.21 -0.94 0.12
C VAL A 51 -12.44 -0.13 -0.94
N ALA A 52 -12.76 1.15 -1.09
CA ALA A 52 -12.06 2.04 -2.02
C ALA A 52 -10.58 2.21 -1.65
N VAL A 53 -10.27 2.36 -0.36
CA VAL A 53 -8.90 2.48 0.15
C VAL A 53 -8.16 1.16 0.02
N PHE A 54 -8.83 0.04 0.27
CA PHE A 54 -8.26 -1.30 0.08
C PHE A 54 -7.85 -1.54 -1.38
N ASN A 55 -8.72 -1.24 -2.34
CA ASN A 55 -8.39 -1.39 -3.76
C ASN A 55 -7.18 -0.52 -4.16
N ARG A 56 -7.09 0.69 -3.61
CA ARG A 56 -5.93 1.56 -3.83
C ARG A 56 -4.67 0.99 -3.19
N ALA A 57 -4.76 0.44 -1.98
CA ALA A 57 -3.65 -0.21 -1.28
C ALA A 57 -3.08 -1.39 -2.10
N VAL A 58 -3.95 -2.26 -2.63
CA VAL A 58 -3.53 -3.36 -3.52
C VAL A 58 -2.86 -2.83 -4.79
N SER A 59 -3.35 -1.72 -5.36
CA SER A 59 -2.73 -1.08 -6.52
C SER A 59 -1.33 -0.56 -6.20
N ILE A 60 -1.14 0.06 -5.03
CA ILE A 60 0.17 0.56 -4.59
C ILE A 60 1.14 -0.60 -4.31
N LEU A 61 0.67 -1.72 -3.79
CA LEU A 61 1.49 -2.91 -3.58
C LEU A 61 2.12 -3.40 -4.90
N ARG A 62 1.39 -3.26 -6.02
CA ARG A 62 1.93 -3.57 -7.35
C ARG A 62 3.11 -2.67 -7.73
N TRP A 63 3.18 -1.43 -7.24
CA TRP A 63 4.28 -0.52 -7.52
C TRP A 63 5.63 -0.98 -6.94
N ILE A 64 5.59 -1.83 -5.91
CA ILE A 64 6.81 -2.44 -5.36
C ILE A 64 7.50 -3.32 -6.41
N PHE A 65 6.71 -4.01 -7.25
CA PHE A 65 7.22 -4.89 -8.29
C PHE A 65 7.42 -4.19 -9.63
N VAL A 66 6.56 -3.23 -9.95
CA VAL A 66 6.58 -2.48 -11.20
C VAL A 66 6.42 -0.99 -10.85
N PRO A 67 7.54 -0.29 -10.56
CA PRO A 67 7.48 1.13 -10.26
C PRO A 67 6.99 1.92 -11.49
N PRO A 68 6.12 2.93 -11.30
CA PRO A 68 5.70 3.80 -12.39
C PRO A 68 6.91 4.57 -12.93
N GLN A 69 7.07 4.55 -14.24
CA GLN A 69 8.12 5.31 -14.93
C GLN A 69 7.65 6.77 -15.03
N ILE A 70 8.32 7.67 -14.33
CA ILE A 70 8.07 9.11 -14.41
C ILE A 70 9.06 9.69 -15.40
N ASP A 71 8.58 9.97 -16.62
CA ASP A 71 9.36 10.64 -17.66
C ASP A 71 9.24 12.17 -17.52
N LEU A 72 10.06 12.76 -16.68
CA LEU A 72 10.12 14.21 -16.47
C LEU A 72 10.58 14.98 -17.73
N PRO A 73 11.64 14.55 -18.46
CA PRO A 73 12.05 15.21 -19.69
C PRO A 73 10.95 15.24 -20.74
N GLY A 74 10.32 14.10 -21.02
CA GLY A 74 9.19 14.02 -21.96
C GLY A 74 7.98 14.84 -21.51
N GLY A 75 7.77 15.00 -20.21
CA GLY A 75 6.76 15.91 -19.64
C GLY A 75 7.03 17.37 -19.99
N ILE A 76 8.28 17.83 -19.86
CA ILE A 76 8.67 19.20 -20.21
C ILE A 76 8.49 19.46 -21.70
N ASP A 77 8.92 18.55 -22.57
CA ASP A 77 8.77 18.67 -24.01
C ASP A 77 7.30 18.76 -24.43
N ARG A 78 6.41 18.02 -23.79
CA ARG A 78 4.95 18.11 -24.02
C ARG A 78 4.43 19.51 -23.66
N VAL A 79 4.77 20.04 -22.48
CA VAL A 79 4.32 21.39 -22.07
C VAL A 79 4.82 22.46 -23.01
N VAL A 80 6.08 22.37 -23.48
CA VAL A 80 6.62 23.28 -24.49
C VAL A 80 5.83 23.21 -25.79
N ASN A 81 5.49 22.02 -26.28
CA ASN A 81 4.67 21.83 -27.48
C ASN A 81 3.27 22.42 -27.32
N TRP A 82 2.62 22.22 -26.16
CA TRP A 82 1.33 22.84 -25.86
C TRP A 82 1.41 24.38 -25.89
N SER A 83 2.46 24.95 -25.31
CA SER A 83 2.70 26.40 -25.37
C SER A 83 2.87 26.92 -26.79
N MET A 84 3.55 26.18 -27.66
CA MET A 84 3.68 26.54 -29.09
C MET A 84 2.37 26.44 -29.84
N THR A 85 1.56 25.40 -29.60
CA THR A 85 0.24 25.23 -30.18
C THR A 85 -0.71 26.34 -29.75
N ALA A 86 -0.73 26.68 -28.46
CA ALA A 86 -1.51 27.78 -27.92
C ALA A 86 -1.18 29.13 -28.58
N ARG A 87 0.09 29.39 -28.91
CA ARG A 87 0.52 30.62 -29.58
C ARG A 87 0.17 30.68 -31.05
N LYS A 88 0.08 29.54 -31.75
CA LYS A 88 -0.21 29.46 -33.17
C LYS A 88 -1.70 29.40 -33.45
N GLU A 89 -2.44 28.61 -32.73
CA GLU A 89 -3.83 28.23 -32.99
C GLU A 89 -4.79 28.78 -31.91
N GLY A 90 -4.25 29.45 -30.90
CA GLY A 90 -5.03 29.94 -29.78
C GLY A 90 -5.40 28.83 -28.80
N LEU A 91 -6.22 29.14 -27.78
CA LEU A 91 -6.62 28.19 -26.73
C LEU A 91 -7.51 27.05 -27.29
N LEU A 92 -8.27 27.29 -28.32
CA LEU A 92 -9.09 26.27 -29.00
C LEU A 92 -8.25 25.19 -29.67
N GLY A 93 -7.03 25.49 -30.11
CA GLY A 93 -6.11 24.48 -30.65
C GLY A 93 -5.64 23.47 -29.62
N LEU A 94 -5.73 23.79 -28.31
CA LEU A 94 -5.41 22.89 -27.23
C LEU A 94 -6.51 21.84 -26.93
N GLU A 95 -7.73 22.03 -27.40
CA GLU A 95 -8.86 21.11 -27.21
C GLU A 95 -8.53 19.72 -27.77
N ALA A 96 -8.07 19.64 -29.01
CA ALA A 96 -7.64 18.38 -29.62
C ALA A 96 -6.44 17.73 -28.90
N VAL A 97 -5.55 18.55 -28.34
CA VAL A 97 -4.41 18.07 -27.55
C VAL A 97 -4.87 17.52 -26.21
N ALA A 98 -5.83 18.18 -25.56
CA ALA A 98 -6.41 17.73 -24.28
C ALA A 98 -7.10 16.37 -24.43
N ASP A 99 -7.84 16.16 -25.51
CA ASP A 99 -8.51 14.88 -25.77
C ASP A 99 -7.53 13.74 -26.04
N GLY A 100 -6.39 14.04 -26.61
CA GLY A 100 -5.31 13.07 -26.88
C GLY A 100 -4.38 12.78 -25.71
N GLU A 101 -4.45 13.56 -24.63
CA GLU A 101 -3.51 13.41 -23.50
C GLU A 101 -3.88 12.21 -22.61
N PRO A 102 -2.96 11.24 -22.43
CA PRO A 102 -3.23 10.04 -21.63
C PRO A 102 -3.24 10.33 -20.14
N ASP A 103 -2.52 11.35 -19.67
CA ASP A 103 -2.44 11.72 -18.26
C ASP A 103 -3.68 12.52 -17.86
N ALA A 104 -4.47 11.97 -16.94
CA ALA A 104 -5.70 12.59 -16.46
C ALA A 104 -5.49 13.95 -15.78
N TYR A 105 -4.36 14.10 -15.07
CA TYR A 105 -4.00 15.35 -14.40
C TYR A 105 -3.68 16.46 -15.43
N ALA A 106 -2.83 16.13 -16.40
CA ALA A 106 -2.46 17.04 -17.49
C ALA A 106 -3.68 17.40 -18.36
N ARG A 107 -4.52 16.41 -18.67
CA ARG A 107 -5.77 16.63 -19.42
C ARG A 107 -6.70 17.62 -18.72
N LYS A 108 -6.89 17.45 -17.41
CA LYS A 108 -7.72 18.36 -16.60
C LYS A 108 -7.17 19.79 -16.63
N GLY A 109 -5.85 19.95 -16.52
CA GLY A 109 -5.20 21.26 -16.63
C GLY A 109 -5.41 21.92 -18.00
N LEU A 110 -5.28 21.14 -19.08
CA LEU A 110 -5.53 21.62 -20.45
C LEU A 110 -6.99 22.01 -20.67
N GLN A 111 -7.94 21.22 -20.17
CA GLN A 111 -9.38 21.54 -20.27
C GLN A 111 -9.71 22.85 -19.56
N LEU A 112 -9.21 23.07 -18.35
CA LEU A 112 -9.39 24.34 -17.63
C LEU A 112 -8.79 25.51 -18.41
N LEU A 113 -7.68 25.30 -19.11
CA LEU A 113 -7.04 26.33 -19.91
C LEU A 113 -7.88 26.64 -21.15
N VAL A 114 -8.44 25.63 -21.83
CA VAL A 114 -9.35 25.78 -22.98
C VAL A 114 -10.64 26.49 -22.57
N ASP A 115 -11.16 26.20 -21.39
CA ASP A 115 -12.33 26.88 -20.81
C ASP A 115 -12.06 28.35 -20.44
N GLY A 116 -10.81 28.82 -20.58
CA GLY A 116 -10.43 30.20 -20.29
C GLY A 116 -10.35 30.55 -18.83
N ALA A 117 -10.15 29.57 -17.96
CA ALA A 117 -9.97 29.80 -16.53
C ALA A 117 -8.72 30.64 -16.26
N GLU A 118 -8.77 31.49 -15.23
CA GLU A 118 -7.60 32.28 -14.81
C GLU A 118 -6.45 31.38 -14.33
N PRO A 119 -5.20 31.75 -14.60
CA PRO A 119 -4.03 30.94 -14.19
C PRO A 119 -3.97 30.61 -12.69
N GLU A 120 -4.40 31.55 -11.84
CA GLU A 120 -4.47 31.33 -10.38
C GLU A 120 -5.54 30.31 -10.00
N ALA A 121 -6.69 30.31 -10.71
CA ALA A 121 -7.76 29.35 -10.50
C ALA A 121 -7.32 27.94 -10.96
N ILE A 122 -6.68 27.83 -12.12
CA ILE A 122 -6.12 26.56 -12.62
C ILE A 122 -5.15 25.98 -11.60
N ARG A 123 -4.22 26.81 -11.13
CA ARG A 123 -3.23 26.39 -10.16
C ARG A 123 -3.88 25.87 -8.87
N SER A 124 -4.83 26.61 -8.30
CA SER A 124 -5.50 26.21 -7.06
C SER A 124 -6.29 24.91 -7.22
N ILE A 125 -6.98 24.70 -8.33
CA ILE A 125 -7.72 23.47 -8.62
C ILE A 125 -6.78 22.28 -8.75
N LEU A 126 -5.67 22.45 -9.47
CA LEU A 126 -4.69 21.39 -9.66
C LEU A 126 -3.93 21.05 -8.38
N GLU A 127 -3.61 22.04 -7.53
CA GLU A 127 -3.01 21.81 -6.21
C GLU A 127 -3.94 21.02 -5.28
N VAL A 128 -5.23 21.33 -5.26
CA VAL A 128 -6.23 20.57 -4.48
C VAL A 128 -6.36 19.14 -4.99
N ASP A 129 -6.34 18.94 -6.30
CA ASP A 129 -6.42 17.60 -6.92
C ASP A 129 -5.20 16.76 -6.54
N LEU A 130 -4.01 17.34 -6.63
CA LEU A 130 -2.76 16.70 -6.25
C LEU A 130 -2.74 16.31 -4.76
N TYR A 131 -3.13 17.24 -3.89
CA TYR A 131 -3.26 16.98 -2.45
C TYR A 131 -4.27 15.87 -2.14
N THR A 132 -5.36 15.83 -2.89
CA THR A 132 -6.39 14.79 -2.73
C THR A 132 -5.85 13.42 -3.13
N GLN A 133 -5.08 13.34 -4.22
CA GLN A 133 -4.43 12.09 -4.64
C GLN A 133 -3.39 11.64 -3.61
N GLU A 134 -2.53 12.54 -3.16
CA GLU A 134 -1.54 12.26 -2.12
C GLU A 134 -2.21 11.76 -0.84
N SER A 135 -3.26 12.41 -0.38
CA SER A 135 -4.02 12.00 0.80
C SER A 135 -4.60 10.59 0.67
N ARG A 136 -5.12 10.23 -0.50
CA ARG A 136 -5.61 8.87 -0.78
C ARG A 136 -4.48 7.83 -0.74
N ASP A 137 -3.32 8.17 -1.27
CA ASP A 137 -2.16 7.28 -1.28
C ASP A 137 -1.59 7.08 0.13
N ILE A 138 -1.56 8.14 0.94
CA ILE A 138 -1.19 8.06 2.37
C ILE A 138 -2.21 7.19 3.14
N GLN A 139 -3.50 7.34 2.89
CA GLN A 139 -4.52 6.48 3.53
C GLN A 139 -4.34 5.00 3.13
N ALA A 140 -4.01 4.74 1.87
CA ALA A 140 -3.73 3.39 1.41
C ALA A 140 -2.45 2.81 2.04
N ALA A 141 -1.41 3.64 2.25
CA ALA A 141 -0.20 3.22 2.97
C ALA A 141 -0.48 2.91 4.46
N LYS A 142 -1.33 3.68 5.12
CA LYS A 142 -1.78 3.44 6.50
C LYS A 142 -2.48 2.09 6.68
N PHE A 143 -3.11 1.55 5.64
CA PHE A 143 -3.68 0.20 5.68
C PHE A 143 -2.62 -0.85 6.02
N PHE A 144 -1.45 -0.79 5.39
CA PHE A 144 -0.35 -1.71 5.67
C PHE A 144 0.29 -1.46 7.04
N GLU A 145 0.35 -0.21 7.48
CA GLU A 145 0.81 0.15 8.82
C GLU A 145 -0.10 -0.47 9.89
N CYS A 146 -1.41 -0.39 9.72
CA CYS A 146 -2.39 -1.04 10.60
C CYS A 146 -2.21 -2.58 10.62
N MET A 147 -2.02 -3.21 9.47
CA MET A 147 -1.74 -4.65 9.40
C MET A 147 -0.48 -5.02 10.17
N GLY A 148 0.59 -4.23 10.03
CA GLY A 148 1.84 -4.40 10.79
C GLY A 148 1.63 -4.28 12.31
N GLY A 149 0.74 -3.40 12.75
CA GLY A 149 0.38 -3.23 14.16
C GLY A 149 -0.45 -4.39 14.72
N TYR A 150 -1.33 -4.99 13.91
CA TYR A 150 -2.16 -6.12 14.35
C TYR A 150 -1.43 -7.47 14.33
N ALA A 151 -0.48 -7.66 13.44
CA ALA A 151 0.21 -8.93 13.26
C ALA A 151 0.85 -9.48 14.56
N PRO A 152 1.57 -8.70 15.40
CA PRO A 152 2.12 -9.19 16.66
C PRO A 152 1.04 -9.61 17.66
N THR A 153 -0.03 -8.82 17.78
CA THR A 153 -1.13 -9.09 18.73
C THR A 153 -1.87 -10.38 18.37
N ILE A 154 -2.21 -10.56 17.10
CA ILE A 154 -2.87 -11.77 16.59
C ILE A 154 -1.91 -12.96 16.65
N GLY A 155 -0.60 -12.75 16.47
CA GLY A 155 0.43 -13.77 16.62
C GLY A 155 0.50 -14.32 18.04
N ILE A 156 0.41 -13.47 19.06
CA ILE A 156 0.34 -13.90 20.48
C ILE A 156 -0.93 -14.72 20.73
N ILE A 157 -2.08 -14.27 20.24
CA ILE A 157 -3.35 -15.02 20.35
C ILE A 157 -3.23 -16.40 19.69
N GLY A 158 -2.68 -16.47 18.47
CA GLY A 158 -2.45 -17.72 17.76
C GLY A 158 -1.48 -18.67 18.50
N ALA A 159 -0.43 -18.13 19.11
CA ALA A 159 0.52 -18.91 19.90
C ALA A 159 -0.09 -19.48 21.20
N VAL A 160 -1.02 -18.76 21.82
CA VAL A 160 -1.73 -19.24 23.03
C VAL A 160 -2.81 -20.26 22.66
N MET A 161 -3.55 -20.04 21.59
CA MET A 161 -4.63 -20.96 21.19
C MET A 161 -4.12 -22.28 20.59
N GLY A 162 -2.95 -22.27 19.95
CA GLY A 162 -2.35 -23.48 19.37
C GLY A 162 -2.13 -24.62 20.37
N PRO A 163 -1.41 -24.41 21.49
CA PRO A 163 -1.17 -25.43 22.50
C PRO A 163 -2.45 -25.91 23.20
N VAL A 164 -3.44 -25.02 23.41
CA VAL A 164 -4.71 -25.38 24.08
C VAL A 164 -5.47 -26.44 23.29
N SER A 165 -5.44 -26.38 21.96
CA SER A 165 -6.10 -27.37 21.11
C SER A 165 -5.47 -28.76 21.22
N TYR A 166 -4.15 -28.85 21.46
CA TYR A 166 -3.46 -30.13 21.62
C TYR A 166 -3.63 -30.72 23.02
N THR A 167 -3.67 -29.89 24.07
CA THR A 167 -3.83 -30.37 25.46
C THR A 167 -5.22 -30.95 25.71
N HIS A 168 -6.27 -30.43 25.06
CA HIS A 168 -7.62 -31.00 25.16
C HIS A 168 -7.79 -32.35 24.45
N LEU A 169 -6.98 -32.64 23.44
CA LEU A 169 -7.02 -33.93 22.71
C LEU A 169 -6.14 -35.02 23.37
N THR A 170 -5.26 -34.67 24.27
CA THR A 170 -4.30 -35.61 24.89
C THR A 170 -4.46 -35.81 26.40
N LEU A 171 -5.55 -35.32 27.00
CA LEU A 171 -5.87 -35.71 28.36
C LEU A 171 -6.33 -37.18 28.33
N PRO A 172 -5.52 -38.14 28.83
CA PRO A 172 -6.02 -39.49 29.05
C PRO A 172 -7.10 -39.40 30.12
N THR A 173 -8.32 -39.82 29.76
CA THR A 173 -9.35 -40.11 30.72
C THR A 173 -8.88 -41.31 31.56
N ASN A 174 -8.10 -41.04 32.60
CA ASN A 174 -7.90 -42.02 33.65
C ASN A 174 -9.25 -42.18 34.35
N ARG A 175 -10.05 -43.05 33.83
CA ARG A 175 -11.06 -43.77 34.58
C ARG A 175 -10.41 -45.03 35.11
N GLU A 176 -9.77 -44.89 36.29
CA GLU A 176 -9.54 -46.06 37.16
C GLU A 176 -10.44 -45.87 38.35
N VAL A 177 -11.42 -46.76 38.41
CA VAL A 177 -12.16 -47.13 39.63
C VAL A 177 -11.42 -48.22 40.35
#